data_9607914c44e381694a7fe4f1fb657a12
#
_entry.id   9607914c44e381694a7fe4f1fb657a12
#
_cell.length_a   1.000
_cell.length_b   1.000
_cell.length_c   1.000
_cell.angle_alpha   90.00
_cell.angle_beta   90.00
_cell.angle_gamma   90.00
#
_symmetry.space_group_name_H-M   'P 1'
#
loop_
_entity.id
_entity.type
_entity.pdbx_description
1 polymer ?
#
loop_
_entity_poly.entity_id
_entity_poly.type
_entity_poly.pdbx_seq_one_letter_code
_entity_poly.pdbx_strand_id
1 'polypeptide(L)'
;VIQDVDRSAGKLVMATNAAFKPYEYYDGGSIIGLDVDMMHAICDKLGMSLEIEDIEFDAIINAVQSGKADVGVAGMTVTEDRLKSIDFTNSYTTSKQVIIVKDENASVQKMSFAEKLKENFITDNRWQYIAKGLLNTIIITVFAIIIGIVLGFLIAIIRTSHDKNGGFTILNFICRLYLTIVRGTPVMVQLLIIYFVIFASVDISKIVVAIIAFGLNSAAYVAEVVRSGIMAVDEGQFEAGRSLGLNYKQTMMSIILPQAVKNILPALCNEFISLLKETSISGYIGLMDLTKGGDIIRSVTYEAFMPLIA
;
A
#
# COMPACT_ATOMS: atom_id res chain seq x y z
N VAL A 1 -14.12 -4.47 29.35
CA VAL A 1 -15.42 -4.14 28.75
C VAL A 1 -15.39 -4.78 27.38
N ILE A 2 -16.23 -5.80 27.17
CA ILE A 2 -16.40 -6.42 25.85
C ILE A 2 -17.06 -5.33 25.00
N GLN A 3 -16.34 -4.78 24.03
CA GLN A 3 -16.96 -3.93 23.02
C GLN A 3 -18.16 -4.69 22.45
N ASP A 4 -19.30 -4.04 22.28
CA ASP A 4 -20.46 -4.63 21.64
C ASP A 4 -20.05 -4.95 20.19
N VAL A 5 -19.67 -6.22 19.98
CA VAL A 5 -19.43 -6.75 18.63
C VAL A 5 -20.75 -6.63 17.89
N ASP A 6 -20.74 -5.98 16.73
CA ASP A 6 -21.95 -5.82 15.92
C ASP A 6 -22.45 -7.19 15.47
N ARG A 7 -23.35 -7.77 16.25
CA ARG A 7 -23.93 -9.09 16.03
C ARG A 7 -24.94 -9.11 14.87
N SER A 8 -25.31 -7.93 14.36
CA SER A 8 -26.28 -7.82 13.26
C SER A 8 -25.70 -8.33 11.94
N ALA A 9 -24.37 -8.31 11.79
CA ALA A 9 -23.69 -8.81 10.59
C ALA A 9 -23.39 -10.31 10.61
N GLY A 10 -23.50 -10.97 11.76
CA GLY A 10 -23.21 -12.41 11.89
C GLY A 10 -21.77 -12.81 11.54
N LYS A 11 -20.83 -11.83 11.50
CA LYS A 11 -19.43 -12.00 11.12
C LYS A 11 -18.52 -11.34 12.17
N LEU A 12 -17.40 -12.00 12.47
CA LEU A 12 -16.34 -11.48 13.32
C LEU A 12 -15.06 -11.39 12.48
N VAL A 13 -14.46 -10.20 12.43
CA VAL A 13 -13.22 -9.94 11.69
C VAL A 13 -12.04 -10.00 12.64
N MET A 14 -11.12 -10.93 12.39
CA MET A 14 -9.87 -11.11 13.11
C MET A 14 -8.72 -10.52 12.31
N ALA A 15 -8.03 -9.53 12.87
CA ALA A 15 -6.75 -9.05 12.34
C ALA A 15 -5.59 -9.88 12.93
N THR A 16 -4.71 -10.35 12.06
CA THR A 16 -3.53 -11.14 12.43
C THR A 16 -2.35 -10.85 11.49
N ASN A 17 -1.17 -11.39 11.82
CA ASN A 17 -0.01 -11.41 10.92
C ASN A 17 0.44 -12.86 10.72
N ALA A 18 0.00 -13.47 9.61
CA ALA A 18 0.13 -14.90 9.35
C ALA A 18 1.55 -15.35 8.99
N ALA A 19 2.54 -14.97 9.80
CA ALA A 19 3.95 -15.30 9.65
C ALA A 19 4.58 -15.92 10.91
N PHE A 20 3.77 -16.32 11.92
CA PHE A 20 4.27 -16.68 13.25
C PHE A 20 3.83 -18.09 13.69
N LYS A 21 4.53 -19.13 13.23
CA LYS A 21 4.30 -20.52 13.67
C LYS A 21 4.63 -20.69 15.16
N PRO A 22 3.84 -21.46 15.92
CA PRO A 22 2.64 -22.24 15.54
C PRO A 22 1.31 -21.47 15.74
N TYR A 23 1.35 -20.16 15.99
CA TYR A 23 0.17 -19.36 16.34
C TYR A 23 -0.70 -19.05 15.11
N GLU A 24 -0.14 -18.42 14.07
CA GLU A 24 -0.81 -18.09 12.83
C GLU A 24 0.20 -18.13 11.66
N TYR A 25 -0.12 -18.91 10.63
CA TYR A 25 0.76 -19.05 9.46
C TYR A 25 -0.01 -19.64 8.26
N TYR A 26 0.57 -19.46 7.08
CA TYR A 26 0.03 -20.06 5.86
C TYR A 26 0.41 -21.53 5.72
N ASP A 27 -0.61 -22.38 5.40
CA ASP A 27 -0.42 -23.77 4.99
C ASP A 27 -1.44 -24.12 3.90
N GLY A 28 -0.96 -24.63 2.75
CA GLY A 28 -1.80 -25.01 1.61
C GLY A 28 -2.73 -23.89 1.09
N GLY A 29 -2.39 -22.61 1.30
CA GLY A 29 -3.18 -21.46 0.86
C GLY A 29 -4.18 -20.93 1.88
N SER A 30 -4.31 -21.58 3.03
CA SER A 30 -5.14 -21.16 4.15
C SER A 30 -4.28 -20.65 5.31
N ILE A 31 -4.82 -19.78 6.12
CA ILE A 31 -4.20 -19.36 7.39
C ILE A 31 -4.68 -20.33 8.47
N ILE A 32 -3.73 -20.97 9.17
CA ILE A 32 -3.98 -21.94 10.23
C ILE A 32 -3.12 -21.64 11.44
N GLY A 33 -3.38 -22.31 12.56
CA GLY A 33 -2.58 -22.21 13.78
C GLY A 33 -3.44 -22.08 15.03
N LEU A 34 -2.79 -22.03 16.20
CA LEU A 34 -3.44 -21.98 17.50
C LEU A 34 -4.43 -20.83 17.63
N ASP A 35 -4.02 -19.63 17.18
CA ASP A 35 -4.83 -18.42 17.27
C ASP A 35 -6.07 -18.52 16.36
N VAL A 36 -5.90 -19.09 15.18
CA VAL A 36 -6.98 -19.33 14.23
C VAL A 36 -7.98 -20.36 14.76
N ASP A 37 -7.50 -21.49 15.29
CA ASP A 37 -8.34 -22.54 15.84
C ASP A 37 -9.13 -22.04 17.06
N MET A 38 -8.50 -21.25 17.92
CA MET A 38 -9.15 -20.61 19.05
C MET A 38 -10.28 -19.67 18.61
N MET A 39 -10.03 -18.85 17.59
CA MET A 39 -11.02 -17.91 17.08
C MET A 39 -12.18 -18.62 16.36
N HIS A 40 -11.93 -19.72 15.64
CA HIS A 40 -13.01 -20.57 15.11
C HIS A 40 -13.89 -21.12 16.24
N ALA A 41 -13.29 -21.65 17.31
CA ALA A 41 -14.05 -22.15 18.45
C ALA A 41 -14.88 -21.08 19.19
N ILE A 42 -14.36 -19.84 19.24
CA ILE A 42 -15.09 -18.68 19.78
C ILE A 42 -16.26 -18.32 18.87
N CYS A 43 -16.03 -18.21 17.57
CA CYS A 43 -17.08 -17.90 16.60
C CYS A 43 -18.19 -18.94 16.58
N ASP A 44 -17.85 -20.23 16.66
CA ASP A 44 -18.82 -21.31 16.75
C ASP A 44 -19.73 -21.17 18.00
N LYS A 45 -19.16 -20.80 19.15
CA LYS A 45 -19.94 -20.55 20.37
C LYS A 45 -20.83 -19.30 20.26
N LEU A 46 -20.41 -18.31 19.50
CA LEU A 46 -21.16 -17.05 19.29
C LEU A 46 -22.18 -17.16 18.13
N GLY A 47 -22.12 -18.23 17.35
CA GLY A 47 -22.94 -18.36 16.13
C GLY A 47 -22.57 -17.40 15.03
N MET A 48 -21.29 -16.99 14.98
CA MET A 48 -20.74 -16.03 14.02
C MET A 48 -19.80 -16.71 13.04
N SER A 49 -19.67 -16.16 11.83
CA SER A 49 -18.62 -16.56 10.89
C SER A 49 -17.32 -15.81 11.19
N LEU A 50 -16.18 -16.50 11.03
CA LEU A 50 -14.85 -15.88 11.17
C LEU A 50 -14.36 -15.41 9.80
N GLU A 51 -13.92 -14.16 9.72
CA GLU A 51 -13.13 -13.61 8.62
C GLU A 51 -11.74 -13.25 9.15
N ILE A 52 -10.69 -13.70 8.46
CA ILE A 52 -9.30 -13.47 8.88
C ILE A 52 -8.64 -12.48 7.93
N GLU A 53 -8.14 -11.39 8.51
CA GLU A 53 -7.40 -10.33 7.81
C GLU A 53 -5.91 -10.44 8.14
N ASP A 54 -5.11 -10.90 7.16
CA ASP A 54 -3.64 -10.89 7.27
C ASP A 54 -3.10 -9.50 6.94
N ILE A 55 -2.61 -8.80 7.96
CA ILE A 55 -2.02 -7.45 7.85
C ILE A 55 -0.64 -7.44 8.51
N GLU A 56 0.11 -6.35 8.35
CA GLU A 56 1.35 -6.18 9.09
C GLU A 56 1.11 -6.07 10.59
N PHE A 57 1.98 -6.70 11.40
CA PHE A 57 1.83 -6.78 12.84
C PHE A 57 1.62 -5.42 13.50
N ASP A 58 2.35 -4.40 13.07
CA ASP A 58 2.25 -3.04 13.60
C ASP A 58 0.94 -2.32 13.23
N ALA A 59 0.19 -2.85 12.27
CA ALA A 59 -1.10 -2.32 11.84
C ALA A 59 -2.30 -2.93 12.59
N ILE A 60 -2.13 -4.05 13.32
CA ILE A 60 -3.21 -4.77 13.99
C ILE A 60 -3.96 -3.88 14.99
N ILE A 61 -3.24 -3.15 15.84
CA ILE A 61 -3.85 -2.25 16.82
C ILE A 61 -4.67 -1.17 16.11
N ASN A 62 -4.15 -0.59 15.03
CA ASN A 62 -4.86 0.43 14.26
C ASN A 62 -6.13 -0.14 13.59
N ALA A 63 -6.10 -1.39 13.15
CA ALA A 63 -7.27 -2.06 12.56
C ALA A 63 -8.40 -2.23 13.59
N VAL A 64 -8.06 -2.64 14.81
CA VAL A 64 -9.03 -2.78 15.91
C VAL A 64 -9.56 -1.41 16.34
N GLN A 65 -8.69 -0.42 16.54
CA GLN A 65 -9.12 0.94 16.95
C GLN A 65 -10.02 1.62 15.91
N SER A 66 -9.78 1.39 14.63
CA SER A 66 -10.58 1.97 13.55
C SER A 66 -11.88 1.21 13.25
N GLY A 67 -12.11 0.07 13.91
CA GLY A 67 -13.26 -0.80 13.65
C GLY A 67 -13.18 -1.57 12.32
N LYS A 68 -11.99 -1.62 11.69
CA LYS A 68 -11.74 -2.48 10.52
C LYS A 68 -11.63 -3.96 10.89
N ALA A 69 -11.22 -4.23 12.12
CA ALA A 69 -11.26 -5.55 12.72
C ALA A 69 -11.95 -5.48 14.09
N ASP A 70 -12.65 -6.54 14.45
CA ASP A 70 -13.32 -6.66 15.75
C ASP A 70 -12.33 -7.10 16.83
N VAL A 71 -11.31 -7.88 16.45
CA VAL A 71 -10.30 -8.41 17.37
C VAL A 71 -8.94 -8.53 16.67
N GLY A 72 -7.88 -8.33 17.43
CA GLY A 72 -6.51 -8.62 17.00
C GLY A 72 -5.98 -9.85 17.74
N VAL A 73 -5.57 -10.88 17.01
CA VAL A 73 -4.99 -12.10 17.57
C VAL A 73 -3.75 -12.49 16.77
N ALA A 74 -2.58 -12.37 17.39
CA ALA A 74 -1.29 -12.53 16.71
C ALA A 74 -0.14 -12.82 17.68
N GLY A 75 -0.35 -13.69 18.65
CA GLY A 75 0.64 -13.95 19.69
C GLY A 75 1.13 -12.68 20.43
N MET A 76 0.28 -11.67 20.55
CA MET A 76 0.65 -10.32 20.98
C MET A 76 0.89 -10.24 22.49
N THR A 77 2.08 -9.78 22.87
CA THR A 77 2.42 -9.53 24.28
C THR A 77 1.71 -8.28 24.82
N VAL A 78 1.13 -8.40 26.00
CA VAL A 78 0.56 -7.25 26.74
C VAL A 78 1.68 -6.34 27.22
N THR A 79 1.63 -5.06 26.87
CA THR A 79 2.53 -4.02 27.34
C THR A 79 1.77 -2.80 27.82
N GLU A 80 2.37 -2.01 28.73
CA GLU A 80 1.75 -0.78 29.24
C GLU A 80 1.38 0.22 28.14
N ASP A 81 2.20 0.31 27.08
CA ASP A 81 1.93 1.21 25.96
C ASP A 81 0.75 0.75 25.11
N ARG A 82 0.62 -0.55 24.89
CA ARG A 82 -0.53 -1.12 24.16
C ARG A 82 -1.83 -1.00 24.94
N LEU A 83 -1.77 -1.17 26.26
CA LEU A 83 -2.94 -0.99 27.16
C LEU A 83 -3.51 0.43 27.17
N LYS A 84 -2.73 1.43 26.73
CA LYS A 84 -3.25 2.81 26.55
C LYS A 84 -4.17 2.94 25.33
N SER A 85 -4.09 1.99 24.40
CA SER A 85 -4.73 2.07 23.10
C SER A 85 -5.82 1.03 22.87
N ILE A 86 -5.70 -0.15 23.48
CA ILE A 86 -6.62 -1.29 23.34
C ILE A 86 -6.74 -2.04 24.66
N ASP A 87 -7.85 -2.77 24.81
CA ASP A 87 -8.03 -3.75 25.90
C ASP A 87 -7.50 -5.12 25.48
N PHE A 88 -7.03 -5.90 26.45
CA PHE A 88 -6.58 -7.28 26.25
C PHE A 88 -7.46 -8.26 27.02
N THR A 89 -7.59 -9.45 26.47
CA THR A 89 -8.15 -10.60 27.19
C THR A 89 -7.17 -11.11 28.27
N ASN A 90 -7.59 -12.09 29.06
CA ASN A 90 -6.63 -12.85 29.86
C ASN A 90 -5.61 -13.54 28.93
N SER A 91 -4.37 -13.70 29.43
CA SER A 91 -3.34 -14.42 28.68
C SER A 91 -3.78 -15.87 28.43
N TYR A 92 -3.74 -16.30 27.17
CA TYR A 92 -4.10 -17.66 26.76
C TYR A 92 -2.87 -18.57 26.57
N THR A 93 -1.67 -18.00 26.53
CA THR A 93 -0.41 -18.75 26.39
C THR A 93 0.73 -18.03 27.10
N THR A 94 1.79 -18.78 27.40
CA THR A 94 3.05 -18.24 27.92
C THR A 94 4.17 -18.71 27.02
N SER A 95 4.89 -17.77 26.40
CA SER A 95 6.05 -18.06 25.56
C SER A 95 7.37 -17.81 26.30
N LYS A 96 8.42 -18.54 25.90
CA LYS A 96 9.79 -18.28 26.35
C LYS A 96 10.55 -17.64 25.23
N GLN A 97 11.21 -16.52 25.50
CA GLN A 97 12.16 -15.94 24.57
C GLN A 97 13.52 -16.67 24.74
N VAL A 98 14.10 -17.05 23.62
CA VAL A 98 15.41 -17.71 23.56
C VAL A 98 16.33 -16.94 22.60
N ILE A 99 17.63 -17.05 22.84
CA ILE A 99 18.65 -16.50 21.94
C ILE A 99 19.01 -17.59 20.93
N ILE A 100 18.84 -17.30 19.64
CA ILE A 100 19.26 -18.19 18.57
C ILE A 100 20.72 -17.88 18.25
N VAL A 101 21.57 -18.89 18.37
CA VAL A 101 22.98 -18.80 18.01
C VAL A 101 23.28 -19.77 16.87
N LYS A 102 24.27 -19.42 16.04
CA LYS A 102 24.74 -20.31 14.98
C LYS A 102 25.42 -21.53 15.64
N ASP A 103 24.93 -22.73 15.34
CA ASP A 103 25.65 -23.96 15.68
C ASP A 103 26.73 -24.24 14.63
N GLU A 104 27.99 -24.14 15.03
CA GLU A 104 29.14 -24.36 14.16
C GLU A 104 29.28 -25.83 13.73
N ASN A 105 28.65 -26.75 14.47
CA ASN A 105 28.69 -28.19 14.21
C ASN A 105 27.46 -28.71 13.47
N ALA A 106 26.43 -27.86 13.24
CA ALA A 106 25.24 -28.26 12.53
C ALA A 106 25.58 -28.54 11.05
N SER A 107 25.41 -29.80 10.64
CA SER A 107 25.46 -30.16 9.21
C SER A 107 24.19 -29.65 8.52
N VAL A 108 24.23 -28.43 8.00
CA VAL A 108 23.15 -27.90 7.16
C VAL A 108 23.15 -28.68 5.84
N GLN A 109 22.13 -29.48 5.61
CA GLN A 109 21.94 -30.14 4.33
C GLN A 109 21.73 -29.06 3.26
N LYS A 110 22.73 -28.86 2.41
CA LYS A 110 22.65 -27.83 1.34
C LYS A 110 21.71 -28.34 0.24
N MET A 111 20.52 -27.78 0.21
CA MET A 111 19.63 -27.99 -0.93
C MET A 111 20.25 -27.45 -2.21
N SER A 112 20.13 -28.20 -3.30
CA SER A 112 20.52 -27.72 -4.63
C SER A 112 19.65 -26.53 -5.06
N PHE A 113 20.11 -25.75 -6.04
CA PHE A 113 19.33 -24.62 -6.56
C PHE A 113 17.97 -25.07 -7.11
N ALA A 114 17.91 -26.22 -7.78
CA ALA A 114 16.66 -26.77 -8.32
C ALA A 114 15.67 -27.20 -7.22
N GLU A 115 16.17 -27.79 -6.14
CA GLU A 115 15.35 -28.13 -4.97
C GLU A 115 14.80 -26.89 -4.30
N LYS A 116 15.60 -25.84 -4.13
CA LYS A 116 15.17 -24.55 -3.60
C LYS A 116 14.09 -23.90 -4.47
N LEU A 117 14.24 -23.89 -5.80
CA LEU A 117 13.22 -23.39 -6.72
C LEU A 117 11.92 -24.17 -6.58
N LYS A 118 12.00 -25.50 -6.53
CA LYS A 118 10.83 -26.36 -6.35
C LYS A 118 10.13 -26.07 -5.03
N GLU A 119 10.89 -25.99 -3.94
CA GLU A 119 10.35 -25.75 -2.60
C GLU A 119 9.70 -24.37 -2.47
N ASN A 120 10.33 -23.33 -3.00
CA ASN A 120 9.81 -21.98 -2.87
C ASN A 120 8.62 -21.67 -3.76
N PHE A 121 8.54 -22.27 -4.97
CA PHE A 121 7.55 -21.83 -5.94
C PHE A 121 6.58 -22.93 -6.41
N ILE A 122 7.02 -24.19 -6.48
CA ILE A 122 6.20 -25.27 -7.03
C ILE A 122 5.43 -26.01 -5.93
N THR A 123 6.09 -26.31 -4.82
CA THR A 123 5.45 -26.93 -3.66
C THR A 123 4.24 -26.11 -3.23
N ASP A 124 3.11 -26.74 -2.98
CA ASP A 124 1.83 -26.10 -2.57
C ASP A 124 1.36 -24.96 -3.52
N ASN A 125 1.83 -24.99 -4.78
CA ASN A 125 1.51 -23.95 -5.78
C ASN A 125 1.85 -22.51 -5.33
N ARG A 126 2.90 -22.31 -4.54
CA ARG A 126 3.28 -21.02 -3.94
C ARG A 126 3.56 -19.93 -4.97
N TRP A 127 3.90 -20.28 -6.22
CA TRP A 127 4.02 -19.30 -7.31
C TRP A 127 2.77 -18.45 -7.50
N GLN A 128 1.59 -18.95 -7.07
CA GLN A 128 0.33 -18.21 -7.18
C GLN A 128 0.32 -16.93 -6.30
N TYR A 129 1.03 -16.91 -5.17
CA TYR A 129 1.17 -15.71 -4.36
C TYR A 129 1.91 -14.62 -5.13
N ILE A 130 3.00 -14.98 -5.81
CA ILE A 130 3.75 -14.05 -6.67
C ILE A 130 2.89 -13.58 -7.85
N ALA A 131 2.21 -14.49 -8.56
CA ALA A 131 1.38 -14.13 -9.70
C ALA A 131 0.21 -13.22 -9.30
N LYS A 132 -0.49 -13.53 -8.22
CA LYS A 132 -1.59 -12.70 -7.69
C LYS A 132 -1.08 -11.35 -7.19
N GLY A 133 0.03 -11.34 -6.46
CA GLY A 133 0.67 -10.12 -5.99
C GLY A 133 1.09 -9.22 -7.15
N LEU A 134 1.73 -9.77 -8.18
CA LEU A 134 2.12 -9.03 -9.39
C LEU A 134 0.91 -8.44 -10.12
N LEU A 135 -0.16 -9.22 -10.26
CA LEU A 135 -1.39 -8.73 -10.90
C LEU A 135 -1.97 -7.53 -10.14
N ASN A 136 -2.08 -7.62 -8.82
CA ASN A 136 -2.57 -6.52 -7.99
C ASN A 136 -1.65 -5.29 -8.07
N THR A 137 -0.33 -5.47 -7.99
CA THR A 137 0.66 -4.42 -8.17
C THR A 137 0.47 -3.68 -9.50
N ILE A 138 0.32 -4.42 -10.60
CA ILE A 138 0.10 -3.83 -11.94
C ILE A 138 -1.24 -3.08 -11.99
N ILE A 139 -2.34 -3.67 -11.50
CA ILE A 139 -3.65 -3.03 -11.48
C ILE A 139 -3.59 -1.70 -10.71
N ILE A 140 -3.06 -1.73 -9.49
CA ILE A 140 -2.95 -0.52 -8.66
C ILE A 140 -2.12 0.54 -9.37
N THR A 141 -0.95 0.17 -9.89
CA THR A 141 -0.03 1.12 -10.55
C THR A 141 -0.68 1.76 -11.78
N VAL A 142 -1.34 0.97 -12.64
CA VAL A 142 -1.98 1.49 -13.87
C VAL A 142 -3.11 2.46 -13.53
N PHE A 143 -3.98 2.12 -12.59
CA PHE A 143 -5.07 3.01 -12.24
C PHE A 143 -4.60 4.22 -11.43
N ALA A 144 -3.62 4.07 -10.55
CA ALA A 144 -3.03 5.18 -9.80
C ALA A 144 -2.34 6.19 -10.72
N ILE A 145 -1.55 5.74 -11.71
CA ILE A 145 -0.90 6.66 -12.66
C ILE A 145 -1.90 7.40 -13.53
N ILE A 146 -3.01 6.76 -13.93
CA ILE A 146 -4.08 7.42 -14.68
C ILE A 146 -4.68 8.55 -13.85
N ILE A 147 -5.04 8.28 -12.59
CA ILE A 147 -5.53 9.31 -11.65
C ILE A 147 -4.47 10.40 -11.48
N GLY A 148 -3.22 10.00 -11.26
CA GLY A 148 -2.08 10.89 -11.11
C GLY A 148 -1.90 11.84 -12.30
N ILE A 149 -1.95 11.32 -13.51
CA ILE A 149 -1.84 12.12 -14.73
C ILE A 149 -3.03 13.10 -14.84
N VAL A 150 -4.26 12.62 -14.73
CA VAL A 150 -5.46 13.46 -14.87
C VAL A 150 -5.47 14.61 -13.85
N LEU A 151 -5.32 14.28 -12.57
CA LEU A 151 -5.33 15.30 -11.51
C LEU A 151 -4.07 16.17 -11.54
N GLY A 152 -2.91 15.59 -11.82
CA GLY A 152 -1.65 16.32 -11.88
C GLY A 152 -1.65 17.38 -13.03
N PHE A 153 -2.16 17.02 -14.20
CA PHE A 153 -2.35 18.00 -15.30
C PHE A 153 -3.31 19.12 -14.91
N LEU A 154 -4.45 18.80 -14.27
CA LEU A 154 -5.40 19.81 -13.80
C LEU A 154 -4.74 20.79 -12.81
N ILE A 155 -4.01 20.27 -11.84
CA ILE A 155 -3.27 21.07 -10.86
C ILE A 155 -2.21 21.92 -11.54
N ALA A 156 -1.44 21.36 -12.48
CA ALA A 156 -0.41 22.10 -13.22
C ALA A 156 -1.01 23.24 -14.04
N ILE A 157 -2.16 23.03 -14.71
CA ILE A 157 -2.86 24.07 -15.47
C ILE A 157 -3.31 25.20 -14.54
N ILE A 158 -3.93 24.89 -13.41
CA ILE A 158 -4.40 25.90 -12.43
C ILE A 158 -3.22 26.75 -11.95
N ARG A 159 -2.11 26.12 -11.57
CA ARG A 159 -0.93 26.80 -11.06
C ARG A 159 -0.24 27.65 -12.12
N THR A 160 -0.02 27.10 -13.32
CA THR A 160 0.59 27.83 -14.44
C THR A 160 -0.28 29.01 -14.89
N SER A 161 -1.61 28.86 -14.89
CA SER A 161 -2.53 29.94 -15.20
C SER A 161 -2.50 31.05 -14.16
N HIS A 162 -2.41 30.69 -12.88
CA HIS A 162 -2.25 31.67 -11.80
C HIS A 162 -0.94 32.45 -11.91
N ASP A 163 0.18 31.75 -12.11
CA ASP A 163 1.51 32.36 -12.21
C ASP A 163 1.60 33.38 -13.38
N LYS A 164 0.86 33.16 -14.47
CA LYS A 164 0.90 34.06 -15.66
C LYS A 164 -0.17 35.14 -15.64
N ASN A 165 -1.36 34.90 -15.14
CA ASN A 165 -2.51 35.79 -15.28
C ASN A 165 -3.15 36.22 -13.94
N GLY A 166 -2.63 35.76 -12.80
CA GLY A 166 -3.21 36.02 -11.47
C GLY A 166 -4.58 35.38 -11.23
N GLY A 167 -5.10 34.59 -12.20
CA GLY A 167 -6.40 33.92 -12.08
C GLY A 167 -6.41 32.75 -11.11
N PHE A 168 -7.59 32.29 -10.69
CA PHE A 168 -7.77 31.10 -9.83
C PHE A 168 -7.05 31.16 -8.48
N THR A 169 -6.93 32.33 -7.84
CA THR A 169 -6.15 32.53 -6.60
C THR A 169 -6.52 31.54 -5.49
N ILE A 170 -7.81 31.36 -5.20
CA ILE A 170 -8.28 30.43 -4.16
C ILE A 170 -7.92 28.98 -4.54
N LEU A 171 -8.17 28.59 -5.77
CA LEU A 171 -7.90 27.24 -6.25
C LEU A 171 -6.39 26.94 -6.28
N ASN A 172 -5.57 27.92 -6.68
CA ASN A 172 -4.13 27.82 -6.59
C ASN A 172 -3.63 27.67 -5.15
N PHE A 173 -4.24 28.38 -4.19
CA PHE A 173 -3.91 28.21 -2.77
C PHE A 173 -4.20 26.77 -2.30
N ILE A 174 -5.37 26.22 -2.65
CA ILE A 174 -5.73 24.83 -2.33
C ILE A 174 -4.74 23.84 -2.97
N CYS A 175 -4.40 24.04 -4.24
CA CYS A 175 -3.42 23.21 -4.94
C CYS A 175 -2.04 23.27 -4.25
N ARG A 176 -1.57 24.45 -3.85
CA ARG A 176 -0.29 24.60 -3.12
C ARG A 176 -0.32 23.90 -1.78
N LEU A 177 -1.40 24.02 -1.02
CA LEU A 177 -1.57 23.34 0.26
C LEU A 177 -1.53 21.82 0.08
N TYR A 178 -2.29 21.30 -0.88
CA TYR A 178 -2.27 19.88 -1.25
C TYR A 178 -0.86 19.38 -1.59
N LEU A 179 -0.16 20.06 -2.49
CA LEU A 179 1.20 19.69 -2.89
C LEU A 179 2.18 19.72 -1.70
N THR A 180 2.05 20.69 -0.81
CA THR A 180 2.89 20.82 0.38
C THR A 180 2.66 19.64 1.34
N ILE A 181 1.40 19.30 1.60
CA ILE A 181 1.07 18.20 2.51
C ILE A 181 1.49 16.86 1.89
N VAL A 182 1.07 16.57 0.66
CA VAL A 182 1.27 15.26 0.05
C VAL A 182 2.75 14.98 -0.21
N ARG A 183 3.51 15.97 -0.68
CA ARG A 183 4.97 15.79 -0.91
C ARG A 183 5.79 15.91 0.37
N GLY A 184 5.25 16.46 1.43
CA GLY A 184 5.90 16.60 2.73
C GLY A 184 5.64 15.44 3.71
N THR A 185 4.80 14.49 3.35
CA THR A 185 4.45 13.33 4.20
C THR A 185 4.79 12.00 3.50
N PRO A 186 5.24 10.97 4.25
CA PRO A 186 5.50 9.65 3.67
C PRO A 186 4.23 9.02 3.08
N VAL A 187 4.34 8.42 1.89
CA VAL A 187 3.21 7.77 1.21
C VAL A 187 2.57 6.65 2.05
N MET A 188 3.36 5.93 2.85
CA MET A 188 2.85 4.92 3.78
C MET A 188 1.88 5.54 4.79
N VAL A 189 2.22 6.67 5.38
CA VAL A 189 1.35 7.38 6.35
C VAL A 189 0.06 7.83 5.67
N GLN A 190 0.13 8.31 4.42
CA GLN A 190 -1.05 8.68 3.63
C GLN A 190 -1.96 7.48 3.39
N LEU A 191 -1.39 6.33 3.01
CA LEU A 191 -2.15 5.09 2.80
C LEU A 191 -2.88 4.66 4.10
N LEU A 192 -2.17 4.68 5.23
CA LEU A 192 -2.76 4.31 6.53
C LEU A 192 -3.87 5.27 6.96
N ILE A 193 -3.68 6.60 6.80
CA ILE A 193 -4.72 7.60 7.10
C ILE A 193 -5.94 7.39 6.20
N ILE A 194 -5.74 7.18 4.92
CA ILE A 194 -6.84 6.98 3.98
C ILE A 194 -7.62 5.70 4.34
N TYR A 195 -6.92 4.60 4.64
CA TYR A 195 -7.57 3.33 4.96
C TYR A 195 -8.22 3.30 6.34
N PHE A 196 -7.47 3.65 7.39
CA PHE A 196 -7.92 3.48 8.79
C PHE A 196 -8.68 4.69 9.36
N VAL A 197 -8.61 5.87 8.73
CA VAL A 197 -9.29 7.07 9.21
C VAL A 197 -10.39 7.51 8.25
N ILE A 198 -10.05 7.75 6.98
CA ILE A 198 -11.02 8.30 6.01
C ILE A 198 -12.06 7.24 5.63
N PHE A 199 -11.64 6.02 5.35
CA PHE A 199 -12.50 4.90 4.99
C PHE A 199 -12.75 3.92 6.15
N ALA A 200 -12.56 4.33 7.41
CA ALA A 200 -12.77 3.48 8.59
C ALA A 200 -14.15 2.82 8.59
N SER A 201 -15.21 3.61 8.39
CA SER A 201 -16.60 3.16 8.46
C SER A 201 -17.18 2.69 7.12
N VAL A 202 -16.35 2.59 6.07
CA VAL A 202 -16.81 2.24 4.73
C VAL A 202 -16.26 0.87 4.35
N ASP A 203 -17.14 -0.04 3.96
CA ASP A 203 -16.74 -1.32 3.36
C ASP A 203 -16.37 -1.10 1.89
N ILE A 204 -15.09 -0.87 1.65
CA ILE A 204 -14.50 -0.60 0.34
C ILE A 204 -13.31 -1.53 0.08
N SER A 205 -13.19 -2.01 -1.14
CA SER A 205 -12.07 -2.87 -1.54
C SER A 205 -10.72 -2.18 -1.27
N LYS A 206 -9.80 -2.90 -0.63
CA LYS A 206 -8.42 -2.46 -0.36
C LYS A 206 -7.69 -2.00 -1.62
N ILE A 207 -7.94 -2.66 -2.76
CA ILE A 207 -7.38 -2.28 -4.07
C ILE A 207 -7.83 -0.86 -4.45
N VAL A 208 -9.10 -0.54 -4.26
CA VAL A 208 -9.63 0.80 -4.58
C VAL A 208 -9.01 1.85 -3.65
N VAL A 209 -8.88 1.56 -2.36
CA VAL A 209 -8.21 2.46 -1.41
C VAL A 209 -6.76 2.72 -1.81
N ALA A 210 -6.02 1.66 -2.17
CA ALA A 210 -4.65 1.77 -2.63
C ALA A 210 -4.54 2.61 -3.92
N ILE A 211 -5.44 2.39 -4.90
CA ILE A 211 -5.50 3.18 -6.12
C ILE A 211 -5.73 4.67 -5.82
N ILE A 212 -6.64 4.99 -4.89
CA ILE A 212 -6.90 6.38 -4.48
C ILE A 212 -5.67 6.97 -3.79
N ALA A 213 -5.09 6.27 -2.82
CA ALA A 213 -3.95 6.75 -2.05
C ALA A 213 -2.73 7.03 -2.94
N PHE A 214 -2.32 6.05 -3.76
CA PHE A 214 -1.20 6.19 -4.67
C PHE A 214 -1.51 7.15 -5.81
N GLY A 215 -2.75 7.19 -6.30
CA GLY A 215 -3.18 8.13 -7.34
C GLY A 215 -3.14 9.58 -6.87
N LEU A 216 -3.58 9.86 -5.64
CA LEU A 216 -3.44 11.18 -5.04
C LEU A 216 -1.97 11.54 -4.79
N ASN A 217 -1.15 10.62 -4.31
CA ASN A 217 0.27 10.86 -4.14
C ASN A 217 0.93 11.19 -5.48
N SER A 218 0.76 10.34 -6.49
CA SER A 218 1.31 10.54 -7.84
C SER A 218 0.84 11.84 -8.49
N ALA A 219 -0.41 12.26 -8.27
CA ALA A 219 -0.92 13.53 -8.81
C ALA A 219 -0.09 14.74 -8.37
N ALA A 220 0.45 14.72 -7.15
CA ALA A 220 1.31 15.79 -6.66
C ALA A 220 2.67 15.82 -7.37
N TYR A 221 3.25 14.66 -7.67
CA TYR A 221 4.51 14.59 -8.41
C TYR A 221 4.31 14.91 -9.89
N VAL A 222 3.27 14.36 -10.52
CA VAL A 222 2.92 14.66 -11.92
C VAL A 222 2.64 16.14 -12.12
N ALA A 223 1.96 16.82 -11.18
CA ALA A 223 1.71 18.25 -11.27
C ALA A 223 3.01 19.06 -11.38
N GLU A 224 4.02 18.72 -10.59
CA GLU A 224 5.32 19.41 -10.68
C GLU A 224 6.11 19.00 -11.93
N VAL A 225 6.05 17.74 -12.36
CA VAL A 225 6.66 17.27 -13.61
C VAL A 225 6.09 18.04 -14.81
N VAL A 226 4.76 18.14 -14.88
CA VAL A 226 4.09 18.87 -15.97
C VAL A 226 4.44 20.37 -15.93
N ARG A 227 4.37 20.98 -14.73
CA ARG A 227 4.71 22.39 -14.56
C ARG A 227 6.15 22.68 -14.98
N SER A 228 7.11 21.90 -14.51
CA SER A 228 8.52 22.06 -14.85
C SER A 228 8.80 21.80 -16.34
N GLY A 229 8.13 20.83 -16.95
CA GLY A 229 8.24 20.55 -18.38
C GLY A 229 7.72 21.68 -19.26
N ILE A 230 6.65 22.36 -18.83
CA ILE A 230 6.13 23.56 -19.51
C ILE A 230 7.11 24.74 -19.34
N MET A 231 7.64 24.93 -18.14
CA MET A 231 8.58 26.02 -17.84
C MET A 231 9.96 25.81 -18.48
N ALA A 232 10.31 24.60 -18.85
CA ALA A 232 11.56 24.30 -19.57
C ALA A 232 11.54 24.69 -21.04
N VAL A 233 10.38 25.06 -21.59
CA VAL A 233 10.30 25.60 -22.96
C VAL A 233 10.71 27.05 -22.94
N ASP A 234 11.60 27.41 -23.85
CA ASP A 234 12.13 28.78 -23.98
C ASP A 234 11.03 29.84 -24.09
N GLU A 235 11.12 30.91 -23.30
CA GLU A 235 10.12 32.00 -23.30
C GLU A 235 9.99 32.69 -24.66
N GLY A 236 11.05 32.71 -25.46
CA GLY A 236 11.01 33.21 -26.84
C GLY A 236 9.99 32.50 -27.72
N GLN A 237 9.63 31.26 -27.40
CA GLN A 237 8.55 30.55 -28.10
C GLN A 237 7.17 31.18 -27.84
N PHE A 238 6.94 31.74 -26.67
CA PHE A 238 5.72 32.50 -26.36
C PHE A 238 5.72 33.84 -27.08
N GLU A 239 6.86 34.50 -27.13
CA GLU A 239 7.03 35.78 -27.84
C GLU A 239 6.86 35.61 -29.35
N ALA A 240 7.47 34.57 -29.93
CA ALA A 240 7.30 34.22 -31.34
C ALA A 240 5.83 33.94 -31.69
N GLY A 241 5.12 33.15 -30.85
CA GLY A 241 3.70 32.92 -31.04
C GLY A 241 2.86 34.20 -31.05
N ARG A 242 3.14 35.12 -30.11
CA ARG A 242 2.49 36.46 -30.08
C ARG A 242 2.80 37.30 -31.31
N SER A 243 4.03 37.28 -31.75
CA SER A 243 4.45 38.00 -32.95
C SER A 243 3.75 37.49 -34.21
N LEU A 244 3.36 36.23 -34.25
CA LEU A 244 2.55 35.62 -35.30
C LEU A 244 1.04 35.87 -35.11
N GLY A 245 0.63 36.68 -34.12
CA GLY A 245 -0.78 37.00 -33.84
C GLY A 245 -1.56 35.88 -33.13
N LEU A 246 -0.89 34.84 -32.65
CA LEU A 246 -1.56 33.77 -31.89
C LEU A 246 -1.92 34.25 -30.50
N ASN A 247 -3.14 33.90 -30.06
CA ASN A 247 -3.52 34.10 -28.67
C ASN A 247 -2.81 33.07 -27.74
N TYR A 248 -2.89 33.31 -26.43
CA TYR A 248 -2.25 32.45 -25.42
C TYR A 248 -2.60 30.96 -25.58
N LYS A 249 -3.89 30.65 -25.78
CA LYS A 249 -4.38 29.27 -25.93
C LYS A 249 -3.81 28.60 -27.20
N GLN A 250 -3.80 29.31 -28.29
CA GLN A 250 -3.21 28.85 -29.57
C GLN A 250 -1.71 28.62 -29.44
N THR A 251 -0.97 29.58 -28.88
CA THR A 251 0.47 29.41 -28.60
C THR A 251 0.75 28.23 -27.72
N MET A 252 -0.01 28.08 -26.60
CA MET A 252 0.16 26.99 -25.67
C MET A 252 -0.09 25.62 -26.34
N MET A 253 -1.19 25.47 -27.06
CA MET A 253 -1.58 24.17 -27.65
C MET A 253 -0.74 23.79 -28.88
N SER A 254 -0.35 24.78 -29.72
CA SER A 254 0.30 24.48 -30.99
C SER A 254 1.85 24.55 -30.93
N ILE A 255 2.39 25.30 -29.98
CA ILE A 255 3.84 25.52 -29.91
C ILE A 255 4.46 24.97 -28.65
N ILE A 256 3.91 25.37 -27.47
CA ILE A 256 4.53 25.07 -26.18
C ILE A 256 4.29 23.63 -25.76
N LEU A 257 3.03 23.17 -25.75
CA LEU A 257 2.66 21.84 -25.25
C LEU A 257 3.33 20.70 -26.03
N PRO A 258 3.43 20.71 -27.38
CA PRO A 258 4.16 19.67 -28.11
C PRO A 258 5.65 19.58 -27.75
N GLN A 259 6.29 20.72 -27.41
CA GLN A 259 7.68 20.75 -26.94
C GLN A 259 7.76 20.27 -25.48
N ALA A 260 6.88 20.76 -24.61
CA ALA A 260 6.83 20.36 -23.21
C ALA A 260 6.62 18.86 -23.03
N VAL A 261 5.76 18.23 -23.84
CA VAL A 261 5.53 16.76 -23.77
C VAL A 261 6.80 15.96 -23.92
N LYS A 262 7.73 16.37 -24.77
CA LYS A 262 9.04 15.71 -24.93
C LYS A 262 9.86 15.72 -23.63
N ASN A 263 9.74 16.79 -22.84
CA ASN A 263 10.41 16.92 -21.54
C ASN A 263 9.65 16.17 -20.42
N ILE A 264 8.32 16.14 -20.49
CA ILE A 264 7.44 15.54 -19.49
C ILE A 264 7.46 14.01 -19.58
N LEU A 265 7.45 13.44 -20.79
CA LEU A 265 7.26 12.01 -21.01
C LEU A 265 8.29 11.12 -20.29
N PRO A 266 9.61 11.40 -20.35
CA PRO A 266 10.58 10.60 -19.60
C PRO A 266 10.35 10.62 -18.08
N ALA A 267 9.94 11.78 -17.55
CA ALA A 267 9.65 11.92 -16.13
C ALA A 267 8.37 11.17 -15.71
N LEU A 268 7.34 11.14 -16.57
CA LEU A 268 6.15 10.32 -16.35
C LEU A 268 6.46 8.82 -16.39
N CYS A 269 7.35 8.38 -17.28
CA CYS A 269 7.81 7.00 -17.29
C CYS A 269 8.53 6.64 -15.98
N ASN A 270 9.36 7.55 -15.46
CA ASN A 270 10.02 7.36 -14.16
C ASN A 270 9.00 7.33 -13.00
N GLU A 271 7.97 8.15 -13.04
CA GLU A 271 6.88 8.14 -12.06
C GLU A 271 6.15 6.79 -12.05
N PHE A 272 5.85 6.23 -13.22
CA PHE A 272 5.27 4.89 -13.34
C PHE A 272 6.15 3.82 -12.66
N ILE A 273 7.47 3.85 -12.90
CA ILE A 273 8.43 2.93 -12.27
C ILE A 273 8.48 3.14 -10.75
N SER A 274 8.39 4.39 -10.29
CA SER A 274 8.34 4.69 -8.85
C SER A 274 7.09 4.14 -8.18
N LEU A 275 5.92 4.32 -8.80
CA LEU A 275 4.66 3.76 -8.32
C LEU A 275 4.70 2.23 -8.21
N LEU A 276 5.29 1.53 -9.19
CA LEU A 276 5.48 0.07 -9.12
C LEU A 276 6.24 -0.36 -7.85
N LYS A 277 7.23 0.41 -7.43
CA LYS A 277 7.99 0.14 -6.20
C LYS A 277 7.22 0.54 -4.95
N GLU A 278 6.50 1.66 -5.00
CA GLU A 278 5.75 2.18 -3.86
C GLU A 278 4.56 1.29 -3.46
N THR A 279 3.98 0.53 -4.40
CA THR A 279 2.92 -0.43 -4.07
C THR A 279 3.35 -1.50 -3.07
N SER A 280 4.66 -1.71 -2.87
CA SER A 280 5.21 -2.65 -1.88
C SER A 280 4.77 -2.40 -0.43
N ILE A 281 4.28 -1.19 -0.13
CA ILE A 281 3.74 -0.87 1.19
C ILE A 281 2.26 -1.26 1.36
N SER A 282 1.60 -1.77 0.32
CA SER A 282 0.18 -2.16 0.39
C SER A 282 -0.09 -3.31 1.37
N GLY A 283 0.94 -4.10 1.68
CA GLY A 283 0.88 -5.15 2.70
C GLY A 283 0.46 -4.62 4.09
N TYR A 284 0.75 -3.35 4.42
CA TYR A 284 0.35 -2.74 5.69
C TYR A 284 -1.17 -2.64 5.88
N ILE A 285 -1.93 -2.58 4.82
CA ILE A 285 -3.40 -2.65 4.86
C ILE A 285 -3.94 -4.05 4.53
N GLY A 286 -3.07 -5.07 4.55
CA GLY A 286 -3.42 -6.45 4.24
C GLY A 286 -3.80 -6.69 2.78
N LEU A 287 -3.22 -5.91 1.86
CA LEU A 287 -3.39 -6.14 0.43
C LEU A 287 -2.24 -7.02 -0.09
N MET A 288 -2.60 -8.07 -0.83
CA MET A 288 -1.63 -8.96 -1.48
C MET A 288 -1.00 -8.24 -2.67
N ASP A 289 0.15 -7.63 -2.47
CA ASP A 289 1.02 -7.13 -3.51
C ASP A 289 2.16 -8.12 -3.81
N LEU A 290 3.07 -7.76 -4.72
CA LEU A 290 4.20 -8.62 -5.09
C LEU A 290 5.12 -8.90 -3.90
N THR A 291 5.39 -7.91 -3.06
CA THR A 291 6.25 -8.04 -1.87
C THR A 291 5.61 -8.94 -0.82
N LYS A 292 4.32 -8.73 -0.52
CA LYS A 292 3.56 -9.58 0.41
C LYS A 292 3.51 -11.04 -0.09
N GLY A 293 3.38 -11.26 -1.40
CA GLY A 293 3.46 -12.60 -2.00
C GLY A 293 4.81 -13.29 -1.72
N GLY A 294 5.91 -12.55 -1.85
CA GLY A 294 7.26 -13.02 -1.48
C GLY A 294 7.40 -13.29 0.02
N ASP A 295 6.86 -12.41 0.85
CA ASP A 295 6.92 -12.55 2.32
C ASP A 295 6.15 -13.78 2.83
N ILE A 296 5.00 -14.11 2.24
CA ILE A 296 4.27 -15.34 2.56
C ILE A 296 5.12 -16.57 2.26
N ILE A 297 5.77 -16.63 1.09
CA ILE A 297 6.64 -17.75 0.75
C ILE A 297 7.80 -17.84 1.74
N ARG A 298 8.43 -16.71 2.05
CA ARG A 298 9.54 -16.62 3.00
C ARG A 298 9.15 -17.10 4.40
N SER A 299 7.97 -16.74 4.89
CA SER A 299 7.48 -17.14 6.23
C SER A 299 7.28 -18.65 6.37
N VAL A 300 6.96 -19.32 5.27
CA VAL A 300 6.73 -20.77 5.23
C VAL A 300 8.02 -21.55 4.98
N THR A 301 8.89 -21.06 4.09
CA THR A 301 10.10 -21.79 3.66
C THR A 301 11.35 -21.44 4.48
N TYR A 302 11.32 -20.31 5.21
CA TYR A 302 12.47 -19.71 5.91
C TYR A 302 13.67 -19.40 4.97
N GLU A 303 13.41 -19.34 3.66
CA GLU A 303 14.39 -18.96 2.63
C GLU A 303 14.16 -17.50 2.25
N ALA A 304 15.05 -16.61 2.68
CA ALA A 304 14.86 -15.17 2.50
C ALA A 304 15.15 -14.69 1.07
N PHE A 305 16.11 -15.31 0.39
CA PHE A 305 16.71 -14.74 -0.81
C PHE A 305 15.87 -14.97 -2.06
N MET A 306 15.47 -16.22 -2.33
CA MET A 306 14.75 -16.58 -3.56
C MET A 306 13.38 -15.90 -3.69
N PRO A 307 12.52 -15.89 -2.65
CA PRO A 307 11.20 -15.25 -2.76
C PRO A 307 11.26 -13.74 -2.97
N LEU A 308 12.34 -13.06 -2.54
CA LEU A 308 12.51 -11.62 -2.68
C LEU A 308 13.10 -11.20 -4.02
N ILE A 309 13.71 -12.12 -4.78
CA ILE A 309 14.29 -11.84 -6.09
C ILE A 309 13.29 -12.17 -7.23
N ALA A 310 12.33 -13.03 -6.95
CA ALA A 310 11.31 -13.43 -7.93
C ALA A 310 10.34 -12.30 -8.22
#